data_f5f98e96da5260cdfa02afd3fe3673d2
#
_entry.id   f5f98e96da5260cdfa02afd3fe3673d2
#
_cell.length_a   1.000
_cell.length_b   1.000
_cell.length_c   1.000
_cell.angle_alpha   90.00
_cell.angle_beta   90.00
_cell.angle_gamma   90.00
#
_symmetry.space_group_name_H-M   'P 1'
#
loop_
_entity.id
_entity.type
_entity.pdbx_description
1 polymer ?
#
loop_
_entity_poly.entity_id
_entity_poly.type
_entity_poly.pdbx_seq_one_letter_code
_entity_poly.pdbx_strand_id
1 'polypeptide(L)'
;MRVRLLGRGRDRGQTAIEFLGVTPLIILLFIALWQCALIGYTFSLAGNSADEAAHQGAIAQSTREQVCRKSAEKHLPKAWKHSMKERPRCRTTHDMYKAEVKLQVPVLVPGVLNWPFRVTGNAAYPVEADR
;
A
#
# COMPACT_ATOMS: atom_id res chain seq x y z
N MET A 1 8.24 69.58 14.24
CA MET A 1 8.48 68.50 13.29
C MET A 1 7.86 67.23 13.87
N ARG A 2 6.65 66.86 13.42
CA ARG A 2 5.94 65.68 13.93
C ARG A 2 6.26 64.51 13.03
N VAL A 3 7.06 63.60 13.52
CA VAL A 3 7.31 62.31 12.87
C VAL A 3 6.08 61.44 13.09
N ARG A 4 5.31 61.19 12.02
CA ARG A 4 4.23 60.23 11.99
C ARG A 4 4.87 58.85 11.92
N LEU A 5 4.89 58.16 13.05
CA LEU A 5 5.10 56.72 13.06
C LEU A 5 3.84 56.04 12.51
N LEU A 6 3.80 55.86 11.19
CA LEU A 6 2.78 55.11 10.50
C LEU A 6 2.86 53.66 10.89
N GLY A 7 1.77 53.18 11.44
CA GLY A 7 1.61 51.84 11.98
C GLY A 7 1.91 50.71 11.00
N ARG A 8 2.97 50.00 11.26
CA ARG A 8 3.42 48.78 10.57
C ARG A 8 2.80 47.51 11.17
N GLY A 9 1.65 47.63 11.86
CA GLY A 9 1.05 46.57 12.63
C GLY A 9 -0.22 45.95 12.05
N ARG A 10 -0.76 46.48 10.96
CA ARG A 10 -2.06 46.08 10.43
C ARG A 10 -2.03 44.88 9.48
N ASP A 11 -0.92 44.68 8.78
CA ASP A 11 -0.81 43.64 7.74
C ASP A 11 -0.48 42.27 8.34
N ARG A 12 0.09 42.22 9.54
CA ARG A 12 0.43 40.92 10.22
C ARG A 12 -0.80 40.15 10.70
N GLY A 13 -1.89 40.80 11.02
CA GLY A 13 -3.13 40.14 11.43
C GLY A 13 -3.91 39.57 10.27
N GLN A 14 -3.90 40.23 9.13
CA GLN A 14 -4.64 39.81 7.93
C GLN A 14 -4.03 38.53 7.33
N THR A 15 -2.73 38.47 7.13
CA THR A 15 -2.04 37.27 6.64
C THR A 15 -2.17 36.07 7.57
N ALA A 16 -2.20 36.29 8.89
CA ALA A 16 -2.40 35.23 9.85
C ALA A 16 -3.81 34.61 9.77
N ILE A 17 -4.84 35.44 9.56
CA ILE A 17 -6.22 34.96 9.41
C ILE A 17 -6.41 34.20 8.10
N GLU A 18 -5.83 34.70 7.01
CA GLU A 18 -5.84 34.02 5.71
C GLU A 18 -5.12 32.68 5.77
N PHE A 19 -3.96 32.62 6.42
CA PHE A 19 -3.21 31.37 6.64
C PHE A 19 -4.01 30.37 7.49
N LEU A 20 -4.65 30.83 8.57
CA LEU A 20 -5.46 29.99 9.43
C LEU A 20 -6.68 29.41 8.68
N GLY A 21 -7.27 30.17 7.76
CA GLY A 21 -8.37 29.71 6.91
C GLY A 21 -7.97 28.67 5.88
N VAL A 22 -6.76 28.75 5.34
CA VAL A 22 -6.26 27.81 4.32
C VAL A 22 -5.60 26.57 4.94
N THR A 23 -5.09 26.66 6.18
CA THR A 23 -4.42 25.56 6.88
C THR A 23 -5.22 24.25 6.91
N PRO A 24 -6.52 24.22 7.27
CA PRO A 24 -7.27 22.96 7.28
C PRO A 24 -7.38 22.34 5.90
N LEU A 25 -7.48 23.15 4.85
CA LEU A 25 -7.52 22.65 3.47
C LEU A 25 -6.18 22.00 3.06
N ILE A 26 -5.07 22.62 3.44
CA ILE A 26 -3.72 22.08 3.20
C ILE A 26 -3.54 20.75 3.93
N ILE A 27 -3.96 20.66 5.19
CA ILE A 27 -3.89 19.43 5.98
C ILE A 27 -4.70 18.31 5.30
N LEU A 28 -5.93 18.59 4.86
CA LEU A 28 -6.75 17.63 4.14
C LEU A 28 -6.10 17.17 2.84
N LEU A 29 -5.47 18.07 2.11
CA LEU A 29 -4.74 17.74 0.90
C LEU A 29 -3.56 16.78 1.19
N PHE A 30 -2.77 17.06 2.23
CA PHE A 30 -1.67 16.17 2.62
C PHE A 30 -2.17 14.78 3.07
N ILE A 31 -3.27 14.72 3.80
CA ILE A 31 -3.90 13.44 4.19
C ILE A 31 -4.34 12.67 2.95
N ALA A 32 -4.95 13.33 1.97
CA ALA A 32 -5.37 12.68 0.73
C ALA A 32 -4.17 12.16 -0.09
N LEU A 33 -3.12 12.94 -0.23
CA LEU A 33 -1.89 12.52 -0.92
C LEU A 33 -1.21 11.34 -0.22
N TRP A 34 -1.13 11.38 1.10
CA TRP A 34 -0.62 10.29 1.91
C TRP A 34 -1.42 9.00 1.70
N GLN A 35 -2.75 9.11 1.70
CA GLN A 35 -3.62 7.95 1.48
C GLN A 35 -3.45 7.37 0.07
N CYS A 36 -3.31 8.21 -0.96
CA CYS A 36 -2.99 7.78 -2.32
C CYS A 36 -1.64 7.02 -2.39
N ALA A 37 -0.63 7.50 -1.69
CA ALA A 37 0.66 6.83 -1.60
C ALA A 37 0.55 5.45 -0.95
N LEU A 38 -0.23 5.32 0.13
CA LEU A 38 -0.47 4.02 0.79
C LEU A 38 -1.21 3.04 -0.11
N ILE A 39 -2.18 3.50 -0.89
CA ILE A 39 -2.90 2.67 -1.87
C ILE A 39 -1.91 2.15 -2.92
N GLY A 40 -1.13 3.02 -3.54
CA GLY A 40 -0.14 2.65 -4.56
C GLY A 40 0.92 1.70 -4.02
N TYR A 41 1.41 1.94 -2.82
CA TYR A 41 2.38 1.06 -2.16
C TYR A 41 1.79 -0.32 -1.85
N THR A 42 0.56 -0.38 -1.34
CA THR A 42 -0.13 -1.66 -1.07
C THR A 42 -0.36 -2.45 -2.37
N PHE A 43 -0.68 -1.76 -3.46
CA PHE A 43 -0.83 -2.37 -4.78
C PHE A 43 0.49 -3.00 -5.27
N SER A 44 1.59 -2.27 -5.13
CA SER A 44 2.92 -2.76 -5.46
C SER A 44 3.31 -3.98 -4.62
N LEU A 45 3.04 -3.93 -3.31
CA LEU A 45 3.31 -5.07 -2.41
C LEU A 45 2.49 -6.31 -2.78
N ALA A 46 1.21 -6.15 -3.10
CA ALA A 46 0.36 -7.27 -3.49
C ALA A 46 0.85 -7.91 -4.79
N GLY A 47 1.26 -7.11 -5.77
CA GLY A 47 1.84 -7.57 -7.02
C GLY A 47 3.15 -8.33 -6.82
N ASN A 48 4.09 -7.74 -6.11
CA ASN A 48 5.40 -8.36 -5.83
C ASN A 48 5.26 -9.65 -5.00
N SER A 49 4.35 -9.65 -4.03
CA SER A 49 4.08 -10.84 -3.21
C SER A 49 3.47 -11.97 -4.03
N ALA A 50 2.55 -11.67 -4.95
CA ALA A 50 1.96 -12.65 -5.86
C ALA A 50 2.99 -13.18 -6.86
N ASP A 51 3.86 -12.31 -7.37
CA ASP A 51 4.93 -12.67 -8.32
C ASP A 51 5.92 -13.64 -7.68
N GLU A 52 6.45 -13.32 -6.51
CA GLU A 52 7.35 -14.20 -5.76
C GLU A 52 6.68 -15.53 -5.40
N ALA A 53 5.43 -15.49 -4.96
CA ALA A 53 4.67 -16.69 -4.63
C ALA A 53 4.46 -17.61 -5.83
N ALA A 54 4.09 -17.06 -6.98
CA ALA A 54 3.88 -17.82 -8.22
C ALA A 54 5.20 -18.40 -8.74
N HIS A 55 6.28 -17.61 -8.72
CA HIS A 55 7.60 -18.06 -9.14
C HIS A 55 8.11 -19.21 -8.28
N GLN A 56 8.12 -19.05 -6.96
CA GLN A 56 8.58 -20.08 -6.04
C GLN A 56 7.70 -21.35 -6.06
N GLY A 57 6.39 -21.17 -6.21
CA GLY A 57 5.46 -22.29 -6.37
C GLY A 57 5.65 -23.05 -7.69
N ALA A 58 6.00 -22.36 -8.78
CA ALA A 58 6.23 -22.98 -10.09
C ALA A 58 7.48 -23.87 -10.10
N ILE A 59 8.55 -23.45 -9.45
CA ILE A 59 9.82 -24.21 -9.39
C ILE A 59 9.88 -25.27 -8.29
N ALA A 60 8.95 -25.24 -7.33
CA ALA A 60 8.92 -26.22 -6.26
C ALA A 60 8.48 -27.60 -6.79
N GLN A 61 9.30 -28.63 -6.56
CA GLN A 61 8.99 -30.00 -7.00
C GLN A 61 7.97 -30.70 -6.11
N SER A 62 7.95 -30.37 -4.83
CA SER A 62 7.00 -30.91 -3.86
C SER A 62 6.43 -29.77 -3.00
N THR A 63 5.24 -29.99 -2.43
CA THR A 63 4.59 -29.02 -1.52
C THR A 63 4.43 -27.60 -2.10
N ARG A 64 4.20 -27.50 -3.42
CA ARG A 64 4.07 -26.24 -4.16
C ARG A 64 3.18 -25.22 -3.47
N GLU A 65 2.04 -25.65 -2.94
CA GLU A 65 1.09 -24.76 -2.27
C GLU A 65 1.65 -24.16 -0.98
N GLN A 66 2.36 -24.95 -0.19
CA GLN A 66 3.01 -24.46 1.04
C GLN A 66 4.13 -23.46 0.73
N VAL A 67 4.96 -23.77 -0.27
CA VAL A 67 6.04 -22.89 -0.73
C VAL A 67 5.46 -21.58 -1.25
N CYS A 68 4.43 -21.62 -2.08
CA CYS A 68 3.75 -20.45 -2.60
C CYS A 68 3.20 -19.56 -1.47
N ARG A 69 2.46 -20.12 -0.53
CA ARG A 69 1.89 -19.38 0.61
C ARG A 69 2.96 -18.74 1.48
N LYS A 70 4.00 -19.50 1.81
CA LYS A 70 5.12 -19.02 2.61
C LYS A 70 5.90 -17.89 1.91
N SER A 71 6.10 -18.03 0.60
CA SER A 71 6.79 -17.02 -0.21
C SER A 71 5.97 -15.73 -0.35
N ALA A 72 4.64 -15.84 -0.44
CA ALA A 72 3.75 -14.68 -0.44
C ALA A 72 3.88 -13.80 0.81
N GLU A 73 4.14 -14.41 1.96
CA GLU A 73 4.25 -13.70 3.25
C GLU A 73 5.67 -13.23 3.57
N LYS A 74 6.68 -13.82 2.93
CA LYS A 74 8.09 -13.66 3.31
C LYS A 74 8.58 -12.21 3.28
N HIS A 75 8.25 -11.46 2.25
CA HIS A 75 8.72 -10.10 2.04
C HIS A 75 7.72 -9.00 2.42
N LEU A 76 6.57 -9.37 2.99
CA LEU A 76 5.59 -8.41 3.44
C LEU A 76 6.02 -7.74 4.75
N PRO A 77 5.97 -6.41 4.85
CA PRO A 77 6.13 -5.71 6.12
C PRO A 77 5.09 -6.17 7.15
N LYS A 78 5.44 -6.16 8.43
CA LYS A 78 4.56 -6.64 9.53
C LYS A 78 3.16 -6.03 9.49
N ALA A 79 3.06 -4.73 9.20
CA ALA A 79 1.78 -4.02 9.11
C ALA A 79 0.85 -4.61 8.03
N TRP A 80 1.40 -5.05 6.90
CA TRP A 80 0.63 -5.66 5.81
C TRP A 80 0.39 -7.15 5.99
N LYS A 81 1.22 -7.85 6.75
CA LYS A 81 0.94 -9.25 7.14
C LYS A 81 -0.36 -9.36 7.94
N HIS A 82 -0.61 -8.41 8.84
CA HIS A 82 -1.88 -8.34 9.58
C HIS A 82 -3.08 -7.94 8.70
N SER A 83 -2.84 -7.28 7.57
CA SER A 83 -3.88 -6.90 6.62
C SER A 83 -4.28 -8.03 5.66
N MET A 84 -3.49 -9.11 5.61
CA MET A 84 -3.80 -10.31 4.84
C MET A 84 -4.79 -11.19 5.61
N LYS A 85 -6.07 -10.92 5.49
CA LYS A 85 -7.13 -11.71 6.16
C LYS A 85 -7.42 -13.04 5.45
N GLU A 86 -7.17 -13.10 4.16
CA GLU A 86 -7.35 -14.30 3.35
C GLU A 86 -6.00 -14.92 3.02
N ARG A 87 -5.91 -16.24 3.10
CA ARG A 87 -4.71 -16.96 2.68
C ARG A 87 -4.46 -16.76 1.18
N PRO A 88 -3.20 -16.63 0.75
CA PRO A 88 -2.87 -16.60 -0.68
C PRO A 88 -3.47 -17.79 -1.41
N ARG A 89 -4.09 -17.54 -2.53
CA ARG A 89 -4.65 -18.58 -3.39
C ARG A 89 -3.59 -19.03 -4.39
N CYS A 90 -3.15 -20.23 -4.24
CA CYS A 90 -2.13 -20.85 -5.10
C CYS A 90 -2.76 -22.05 -5.81
N ARG A 91 -2.70 -22.07 -7.14
CA ARG A 91 -3.25 -23.17 -7.93
C ARG A 91 -2.52 -23.35 -9.25
N THR A 92 -2.45 -24.59 -9.70
CA THR A 92 -2.01 -24.91 -11.06
C THR A 92 -3.21 -24.87 -11.99
N THR A 93 -3.08 -24.19 -13.13
CA THR A 93 -4.09 -24.15 -14.19
C THR A 93 -3.40 -24.42 -15.51
N HIS A 94 -3.69 -25.55 -16.13
CA HIS A 94 -2.96 -26.06 -17.29
C HIS A 94 -1.45 -26.13 -16.98
N ASP A 95 -0.63 -25.50 -17.81
CA ASP A 95 0.84 -25.45 -17.63
C ASP A 95 1.33 -24.23 -16.83
N MET A 96 0.41 -23.51 -16.17
CA MET A 96 0.71 -22.29 -15.44
C MET A 96 0.41 -22.46 -13.96
N TYR A 97 1.36 -22.06 -13.11
CA TYR A 97 1.15 -21.91 -11.69
C TYR A 97 0.74 -20.47 -11.35
N LYS A 98 -0.40 -20.28 -10.75
CA LYS A 98 -0.98 -18.98 -10.44
C LYS A 98 -1.02 -18.72 -8.95
N ALA A 99 -0.64 -17.52 -8.56
CA ALA A 99 -0.79 -17.01 -7.21
C ALA A 99 -1.63 -15.72 -7.20
N GLU A 100 -2.53 -15.64 -6.25
CA GLU A 100 -3.36 -14.47 -6.00
C GLU A 100 -3.20 -14.07 -4.53
N VAL A 101 -2.81 -12.82 -4.30
CA VAL A 101 -2.62 -12.24 -2.97
C VAL A 101 -3.54 -11.04 -2.80
N LYS A 102 -4.32 -11.03 -1.71
CA LYS A 102 -5.22 -9.94 -1.36
C LYS A 102 -4.73 -9.23 -0.10
N LEU A 103 -4.49 -7.94 -0.21
CA LEU A 103 -4.08 -7.08 0.89
C LEU A 103 -5.13 -6.00 1.15
N GLN A 104 -5.35 -5.67 2.41
CA GLN A 104 -6.14 -4.49 2.77
C GLN A 104 -5.25 -3.24 2.76
N VAL A 105 -5.81 -2.15 2.27
CA VAL A 105 -5.14 -0.84 2.30
C VAL A 105 -5.22 -0.29 3.73
N PRO A 106 -4.10 0.07 4.37
CA PRO A 106 -4.13 0.72 5.67
C PRO A 106 -4.69 2.15 5.56
N VAL A 107 -5.37 2.60 6.61
CA VAL A 107 -5.87 3.98 6.73
C VAL A 107 -4.91 4.77 7.59
N LEU A 108 -4.43 5.90 7.09
CA LEU A 108 -3.54 6.87 7.74
C LEU A 108 -2.25 6.27 8.30
N VAL A 109 -2.36 5.29 9.21
CA VAL A 109 -1.22 4.65 9.87
C VAL A 109 -1.22 3.15 9.57
N PRO A 110 -0.19 2.62 8.89
CA PRO A 110 -0.06 1.20 8.63
C PRO A 110 -0.04 0.37 9.92
N GLY A 111 -0.87 -0.67 9.97
CA GLY A 111 -0.95 -1.59 11.09
C GLY A 111 -1.91 -1.20 12.20
N VAL A 112 -2.52 0.00 12.16
CA VAL A 112 -3.49 0.46 13.17
C VAL A 112 -4.93 0.30 12.67
N LEU A 113 -5.23 0.83 11.50
CA LEU A 113 -6.54 0.78 10.87
C LEU A 113 -6.40 0.37 9.42
N ASN A 114 -7.28 -0.50 8.96
CA ASN A 114 -7.36 -0.93 7.57
C ASN A 114 -8.68 -0.49 6.95
N TRP A 115 -8.59 0.03 5.73
CA TRP A 115 -9.76 0.33 4.93
C TRP A 115 -10.45 -0.97 4.50
N PRO A 116 -11.79 -1.02 4.37
CA PRO A 116 -12.48 -2.20 3.84
C PRO A 116 -12.12 -2.50 2.38
N PHE A 117 -11.40 -1.60 1.73
CA PHE A 117 -10.91 -1.76 0.37
C PHE A 117 -9.72 -2.71 0.29
N ARG A 118 -9.81 -3.67 -0.63
CA ARG A 118 -8.77 -4.69 -0.85
C ARG A 118 -8.12 -4.50 -2.21
N VAL A 119 -6.83 -4.72 -2.24
CA VAL A 119 -6.04 -4.75 -3.46
C VAL A 119 -5.65 -6.20 -3.73
N THR A 120 -5.83 -6.65 -4.97
CA THR A 120 -5.49 -8.00 -5.40
C THR A 120 -4.28 -7.95 -6.33
N GLY A 121 -3.22 -8.67 -5.96
CA GLY A 121 -2.09 -8.96 -6.82
C GLY A 121 -2.23 -10.36 -7.43
N ASN A 122 -1.98 -10.49 -8.72
CA ASN A 122 -2.02 -11.76 -9.45
C ASN A 122 -0.72 -11.95 -10.22
N ALA A 123 -0.19 -13.17 -10.20
CA ALA A 123 0.94 -13.55 -11.02
C ALA A 123 0.79 -15.00 -11.49
N ALA A 124 1.42 -15.34 -12.61
CA ALA A 124 1.42 -16.69 -13.15
C ALA A 124 2.78 -17.00 -13.79
N TYR A 125 3.29 -18.18 -13.51
CA TYR A 125 4.54 -18.69 -14.09
C TYR A 125 4.31 -20.07 -14.73
N PRO A 126 5.00 -20.38 -15.82
CA PRO A 126 4.93 -21.71 -16.42
C PRO A 126 5.51 -22.74 -15.44
N VAL A 127 4.85 -23.87 -15.33
CA VAL A 127 5.37 -25.02 -14.59
C VAL A 127 6.24 -25.80 -15.56
N GLU A 128 7.51 -25.95 -15.24
CA GLU A 128 8.37 -26.85 -16.00
C GLU A 128 7.87 -28.28 -15.75
N ALA A 129 7.27 -28.88 -16.77
CA ALA A 129 6.96 -30.29 -16.74
C ALA A 129 8.28 -31.05 -16.74
N ASP A 130 8.53 -31.85 -15.72
CA ASP A 130 9.65 -32.79 -15.73
C ASP A 130 9.54 -33.66 -16.99
N ARG A 131 10.49 -33.47 -17.90
CA ARG A 131 10.69 -34.34 -19.05
C ARG A 131 11.50 -35.56 -18.63
#